data_bc1efbd6ca1bf920a08c0c2a69709aad
#
_entry.id   bc1efbd6ca1bf920a08c0c2a69709aad
#
_cell.length_a   1.000
_cell.length_b   1.000
_cell.length_c   1.000
_cell.angle_alpha   90.00
_cell.angle_beta   90.00
_cell.angle_gamma   90.00
#
_symmetry.space_group_name_H-M   'P 1'
#
loop_
_entity.id
_entity.type
_entity.pdbx_description
1 polymer ?
#
loop_
_entity_poly.entity_id
_entity_poly.type
_entity_poly.pdbx_seq_one_letter_code
_entity_poly.pdbx_strand_id
1 'polypeptide(L)'
;MRKPITSLSLSAALSLTILVSCQSIECVSIFPSSGSKGVNPDTHLILTFSETPVVGTSGWIRIYDAASGECVDSLDMSVPAGPTKGRTYAPDIDYTKVPYDYTRTTVPTNRNTVPGTPSGTAEPTPPDYQLTIIGGFTDAFHFHPVIVHDSIAVIYPHNNVLEYGRKYRVTLDEGVLTVPSGTFKGISKKDGWTFYTAAQGPSLKDTLVVDASGRGDFFTLQGALDYVPDYSEEQTVIKVLPGDYEEIVYVRNKTNVTIIGSGADVTKVHYPNNEVFNPHPMTVKTNEWAGTFPQRRGAVSFDHCADITLRDITFATDLRGQAEGLFINGERIALYGVRIIGDGDALQANGTIYMEDCELIGGGDTILGRGSVFAYRCAFKNYGGPFTWVRNFKPAHGDVFVECTFESTSPFPADYGRSQLNGRTSYPDAEMVVIDCRIRNFNPLGWSALDEPTVVMLEYNTRDLDTGEPVDVSRRHKYSRQLSTVEDAEVIAEYRDPAFVLNGWNPR
;
A
#
# COMPACT_ATOMS: atom_id res chain seq x y z
N MET A 1 -30.76 14.54 -7.08
CA MET A 1 -30.70 13.58 -8.21
C MET A 1 -29.24 13.35 -8.55
N ARG A 2 -28.67 12.31 -7.99
CA ARG A 2 -27.25 11.95 -8.20
C ARG A 2 -27.11 11.33 -9.59
N LYS A 3 -26.29 11.94 -10.44
CA LYS A 3 -25.83 11.29 -11.67
C LYS A 3 -24.82 10.20 -11.29
N PRO A 4 -24.90 9.01 -11.88
CA PRO A 4 -23.89 7.99 -11.64
C PRO A 4 -22.56 8.47 -12.23
N ILE A 5 -21.49 8.29 -11.47
CA ILE A 5 -20.13 8.41 -11.97
C ILE A 5 -19.95 7.23 -12.92
N THR A 6 -19.94 7.54 -14.20
CA THR A 6 -19.59 6.57 -15.24
C THR A 6 -18.13 6.20 -15.05
N SER A 7 -17.90 4.95 -14.69
CA SER A 7 -16.58 4.33 -14.78
C SER A 7 -16.07 4.51 -16.22
N LEU A 8 -15.00 5.29 -16.39
CA LEU A 8 -14.24 5.24 -17.63
C LEU A 8 -13.57 3.88 -17.69
N SER A 9 -14.18 2.98 -18.45
CA SER A 9 -13.52 1.75 -18.87
C SER A 9 -12.30 2.14 -19.70
N LEU A 10 -11.12 1.90 -19.18
CA LEU A 10 -9.88 2.03 -19.92
C LEU A 10 -9.80 0.87 -20.92
N SER A 11 -10.45 1.04 -22.07
CA SER A 11 -10.21 0.19 -23.22
C SER A 11 -8.86 0.59 -23.81
N ALA A 12 -7.78 0.09 -23.22
CA ALA A 12 -6.48 0.12 -23.87
C ALA A 12 -6.57 -0.81 -25.08
N ALA A 13 -6.71 -0.23 -26.25
CA ALA A 13 -6.68 -0.95 -27.52
C ALA A 13 -5.27 -1.53 -27.70
N LEU A 14 -5.07 -2.76 -27.28
CA LEU A 14 -3.90 -3.56 -27.61
C LEU A 14 -4.13 -4.23 -28.97
N SER A 15 -3.93 -3.48 -30.05
CA SER A 15 -3.89 -4.04 -31.40
C SER A 15 -2.47 -4.46 -31.70
N LEU A 16 -2.14 -5.72 -31.41
CA LEU A 16 -1.01 -6.37 -32.04
C LEU A 16 -1.42 -7.78 -32.46
N THR A 17 -1.87 -7.90 -33.71
CA THR A 17 -2.18 -9.15 -34.36
C THR A 17 -0.87 -9.86 -34.71
N ILE A 18 -0.47 -10.84 -33.91
CA ILE A 18 0.45 -11.89 -34.35
C ILE A 18 -0.34 -13.19 -34.25
N LEU A 19 -0.85 -13.65 -35.38
CA LEU A 19 -1.40 -14.99 -35.56
C LEU A 19 -0.26 -15.99 -35.43
N VAL A 20 -0.03 -16.53 -34.23
CA VAL A 20 0.68 -17.78 -34.04
C VAL A 20 -0.37 -18.84 -33.76
N SER A 21 -0.40 -19.88 -34.57
CA SER A 21 -1.32 -21.00 -34.47
C SER A 21 -1.23 -21.65 -33.08
N CYS A 22 -2.14 -21.29 -32.20
CA CYS A 22 -2.37 -21.95 -30.92
C CYS A 22 -3.42 -23.03 -31.17
N GLN A 23 -2.98 -24.30 -31.35
CA GLN A 23 -3.90 -25.41 -31.32
C GLN A 23 -4.34 -25.62 -29.87
N SER A 24 -5.61 -25.39 -29.59
CA SER A 24 -6.41 -25.84 -28.45
C SER A 24 -6.26 -25.20 -27.08
N ILE A 25 -5.80 -23.96 -26.93
CA ILE A 25 -6.07 -23.21 -25.72
C ILE A 25 -7.36 -22.42 -25.93
N GLU A 26 -8.42 -22.77 -25.23
CA GLU A 26 -9.77 -22.19 -25.37
C GLU A 26 -9.90 -20.81 -24.69
N CYS A 27 -8.79 -20.12 -24.47
CA CYS A 27 -8.75 -18.71 -24.14
C CYS A 27 -8.37 -17.90 -25.39
N VAL A 28 -8.81 -16.64 -25.41
CA VAL A 28 -8.56 -15.73 -26.55
C VAL A 28 -7.08 -15.35 -26.64
N SER A 29 -6.43 -15.12 -25.49
CA SER A 29 -5.00 -14.84 -25.44
C SER A 29 -4.37 -15.20 -24.09
N ILE A 30 -3.06 -15.40 -24.10
CA ILE A 30 -2.23 -15.61 -22.91
C ILE A 30 -1.09 -14.59 -22.88
N PHE A 31 -0.72 -14.13 -21.69
CA PHE A 31 0.48 -13.32 -21.45
C PHE A 31 1.27 -13.90 -20.25
N PRO A 32 2.61 -14.04 -20.38
CA PRO A 32 3.41 -13.79 -21.57
C PRO A 32 3.01 -14.72 -22.72
N SER A 33 3.04 -14.23 -23.96
CA SER A 33 2.73 -15.08 -25.14
C SER A 33 3.66 -16.28 -25.21
N SER A 34 3.17 -17.44 -25.66
CA SER A 34 3.99 -18.63 -25.76
C SER A 34 5.19 -18.41 -26.69
N GLY A 35 6.38 -18.77 -26.19
CA GLY A 35 7.65 -18.57 -26.89
C GLY A 35 8.23 -17.16 -26.79
N SER A 36 7.59 -16.22 -26.11
CA SER A 36 8.13 -14.86 -25.89
C SER A 36 9.46 -14.89 -25.16
N LYS A 37 10.27 -13.87 -25.41
CA LYS A 37 11.60 -13.69 -24.80
C LYS A 37 11.69 -12.32 -24.13
N GLY A 38 12.62 -12.20 -23.18
CA GLY A 38 12.82 -10.95 -22.46
C GLY A 38 11.70 -10.63 -21.47
N VAL A 39 10.99 -11.64 -21.00
CA VAL A 39 9.93 -11.48 -20.01
C VAL A 39 10.52 -11.10 -18.65
N ASN A 40 9.92 -10.14 -17.98
CA ASN A 40 10.33 -9.75 -16.62
C ASN A 40 10.13 -10.92 -15.64
N PRO A 41 11.07 -11.24 -14.76
CA PRO A 41 10.92 -12.31 -13.78
C PRO A 41 9.76 -12.08 -12.78
N ASP A 42 9.39 -10.84 -12.53
CA ASP A 42 8.28 -10.41 -11.69
C ASP A 42 6.92 -10.38 -12.41
N THR A 43 6.83 -10.98 -13.60
CA THR A 43 5.61 -10.96 -14.43
C THR A 43 4.45 -11.72 -13.79
N HIS A 44 3.24 -11.19 -13.94
CA HIS A 44 2.01 -11.94 -13.76
C HIS A 44 1.73 -12.80 -15.00
N LEU A 45 0.88 -13.82 -14.83
CA LEU A 45 0.41 -14.66 -15.93
C LEU A 45 -1.06 -14.31 -16.21
N ILE A 46 -1.37 -13.91 -17.44
CA ILE A 46 -2.70 -13.38 -17.76
C ILE A 46 -3.37 -14.23 -18.83
N LEU A 47 -4.62 -14.60 -18.58
CA LEU A 47 -5.48 -15.26 -19.55
C LEU A 47 -6.68 -14.36 -19.88
N THR A 48 -6.92 -14.13 -21.16
CA THR A 48 -8.09 -13.41 -21.62
C THR A 48 -9.06 -14.38 -22.27
N PHE A 49 -10.33 -14.28 -21.92
CA PHE A 49 -11.40 -15.13 -22.40
C PHE A 49 -12.41 -14.33 -23.22
N SER A 50 -13.32 -15.02 -23.92
CA SER A 50 -14.47 -14.41 -24.56
C SER A 50 -15.66 -14.19 -23.61
N GLU A 51 -15.61 -14.75 -22.43
CA GLU A 51 -16.62 -14.67 -21.38
C GLU A 51 -15.93 -14.61 -20.00
N THR A 52 -16.64 -14.15 -18.99
CA THR A 52 -16.08 -14.00 -17.63
C THR A 52 -15.74 -15.37 -17.03
N PRO A 53 -14.47 -15.65 -16.75
CA PRO A 53 -14.09 -16.88 -16.09
C PRO A 53 -14.44 -16.83 -14.60
N VAL A 54 -14.58 -18.01 -14.00
CA VAL A 54 -14.79 -18.19 -12.56
C VAL A 54 -13.61 -18.93 -12.00
N VAL A 55 -13.04 -18.41 -10.91
CA VAL A 55 -11.96 -19.07 -10.18
C VAL A 55 -12.51 -20.32 -9.50
N GLY A 56 -11.89 -21.46 -9.76
CA GLY A 56 -12.26 -22.72 -9.14
C GLY A 56 -11.59 -22.93 -7.78
N THR A 57 -12.00 -24.00 -7.11
CA THR A 57 -11.50 -24.40 -5.79
C THR A 57 -10.78 -25.75 -5.83
N SER A 58 -10.20 -26.10 -6.98
CA SER A 58 -9.48 -27.36 -7.18
C SER A 58 -8.48 -27.26 -8.32
N GLY A 59 -7.53 -28.16 -8.34
CA GLY A 59 -6.47 -28.18 -9.33
C GLY A 59 -5.29 -27.29 -8.94
N TRP A 60 -4.27 -27.34 -9.78
CA TRP A 60 -3.00 -26.68 -9.55
C TRP A 60 -2.63 -25.78 -10.73
N ILE A 61 -2.03 -24.64 -10.43
CA ILE A 61 -1.22 -23.87 -11.37
C ILE A 61 0.24 -24.21 -11.06
N ARG A 62 1.02 -24.60 -12.08
CA ARG A 62 2.43 -24.94 -11.87
C ARG A 62 3.31 -24.27 -12.90
N ILE A 63 4.44 -23.78 -12.42
CA ILE A 63 5.49 -23.22 -13.25
C ILE A 63 6.72 -24.14 -13.13
N TYR A 64 7.23 -24.57 -14.25
CA TYR A 64 8.39 -25.45 -14.33
C TYR A 64 9.56 -24.73 -14.99
N ASP A 65 10.76 -24.88 -14.46
CA ASP A 65 11.96 -24.64 -15.26
C ASP A 65 11.96 -25.66 -16.41
N ALA A 66 11.95 -25.17 -17.65
CA ALA A 66 11.76 -26.03 -18.80
C ALA A 66 13.00 -26.86 -19.15
N ALA A 67 14.20 -26.48 -18.64
CA ALA A 67 15.45 -27.18 -18.88
C ALA A 67 15.62 -28.35 -17.89
N SER A 68 15.41 -28.13 -16.61
CA SER A 68 15.50 -29.17 -15.58
C SER A 68 14.24 -30.01 -15.43
N GLY A 69 13.08 -29.44 -15.76
CA GLY A 69 11.78 -30.02 -15.49
C GLY A 69 11.32 -29.85 -14.02
N GLU A 70 12.10 -29.14 -13.21
CA GLU A 70 11.76 -28.82 -11.81
C GLU A 70 10.51 -27.93 -11.73
N CYS A 71 9.60 -28.23 -10.82
CA CYS A 71 8.49 -27.35 -10.47
C CYS A 71 9.04 -26.25 -9.57
N VAL A 72 9.16 -25.03 -10.09
CA VAL A 72 9.70 -23.89 -9.36
C VAL A 72 8.64 -23.11 -8.59
N ASP A 73 7.38 -23.25 -9.01
CA ASP A 73 6.24 -22.65 -8.35
C ASP A 73 4.98 -23.50 -8.52
N SER A 74 4.13 -23.53 -7.49
CA SER A 74 2.87 -24.24 -7.53
C SER A 74 1.83 -23.59 -6.63
N LEU A 75 0.65 -23.34 -7.17
CA LEU A 75 -0.50 -22.77 -6.49
C LEU A 75 -1.61 -23.83 -6.42
N ASP A 76 -1.97 -24.25 -5.23
CA ASP A 76 -3.06 -25.21 -4.98
C ASP A 76 -4.37 -24.47 -4.82
N MET A 77 -5.25 -24.56 -5.79
CA MET A 77 -6.53 -23.85 -5.78
C MET A 77 -7.54 -24.41 -4.76
N SER A 78 -7.23 -25.52 -4.09
CA SER A 78 -8.03 -26.00 -2.96
C SER A 78 -7.76 -25.23 -1.66
N VAL A 79 -6.63 -24.49 -1.59
CA VAL A 79 -6.24 -23.64 -0.47
C VAL A 79 -6.83 -22.25 -0.69
N PRO A 80 -7.63 -21.71 0.24
CA PRO A 80 -8.22 -20.38 0.09
C PRO A 80 -7.17 -19.27 0.19
N ALA A 81 -7.45 -18.12 -0.45
CA ALA A 81 -6.53 -16.99 -0.53
C ALA A 81 -6.15 -16.41 0.84
N GLY A 82 -7.11 -16.29 1.74
CA GLY A 82 -6.89 -15.73 3.07
C GLY A 82 -8.17 -15.76 3.92
N PRO A 83 -8.09 -15.35 5.18
CA PRO A 83 -9.24 -15.27 6.05
C PRO A 83 -10.25 -14.21 5.59
N THR A 84 -11.53 -14.51 5.72
CA THR A 84 -12.65 -13.61 5.37
C THR A 84 -13.42 -13.11 6.58
N LYS A 85 -13.06 -13.57 7.79
CA LYS A 85 -13.69 -13.19 9.05
C LYS A 85 -12.63 -12.62 9.99
N GLY A 86 -12.95 -11.50 10.61
CA GLY A 86 -12.09 -10.87 11.61
C GLY A 86 -11.82 -11.81 12.78
N ARG A 87 -10.63 -11.71 13.36
CA ARG A 87 -10.26 -12.47 14.55
C ARG A 87 -11.01 -11.92 15.77
N THR A 88 -11.37 -12.82 16.68
CA THR A 88 -11.80 -12.45 18.00
C THR A 88 -10.55 -12.31 18.88
N TYR A 89 -10.30 -11.11 19.38
CA TYR A 89 -9.21 -10.90 20.31
C TYR A 89 -9.49 -11.59 21.64
N ALA A 90 -8.60 -12.44 22.07
CA ALA A 90 -8.68 -13.02 23.41
C ALA A 90 -8.19 -11.99 24.44
N PRO A 91 -8.93 -11.76 25.56
CA PRO A 91 -8.63 -10.71 26.52
C PRO A 91 -7.33 -10.92 27.31
N ASP A 92 -6.79 -12.11 27.29
CA ASP A 92 -5.60 -12.57 28.04
C ASP A 92 -4.34 -12.72 27.17
N ILE A 93 -4.38 -12.31 25.91
CA ILE A 93 -3.19 -12.32 25.05
C ILE A 93 -2.22 -11.20 25.46
N ASP A 94 -1.01 -11.61 25.79
CA ASP A 94 0.09 -10.68 26.06
C ASP A 94 0.76 -10.24 24.75
N TYR A 95 0.36 -9.09 24.25
CA TYR A 95 0.94 -8.45 23.05
C TYR A 95 2.35 -7.88 23.28
N THR A 96 2.94 -8.06 24.49
CA THR A 96 4.28 -7.55 24.78
C THR A 96 5.38 -8.54 24.41
N LYS A 97 5.02 -9.72 23.94
CA LYS A 97 5.98 -10.76 23.60
C LYS A 97 6.74 -10.44 22.32
N VAL A 98 7.98 -10.77 22.35
CA VAL A 98 8.97 -10.86 21.28
C VAL A 98 8.98 -9.64 20.34
N PRO A 99 9.90 -8.69 20.57
CA PRO A 99 10.18 -7.65 19.58
C PRO A 99 10.63 -8.29 18.26
N TYR A 100 10.27 -7.65 17.16
CA TYR A 100 10.73 -8.04 15.84
C TYR A 100 12.23 -7.76 15.72
N ASP A 101 12.97 -8.69 15.12
CA ASP A 101 14.43 -8.54 14.95
C ASP A 101 14.73 -7.77 13.64
N TYR A 102 14.89 -6.48 13.75
CA TYR A 102 15.22 -5.60 12.63
C TYR A 102 16.69 -5.72 12.15
N THR A 103 17.53 -6.49 12.85
CA THR A 103 18.90 -6.73 12.36
C THR A 103 18.95 -7.76 11.24
N ARG A 104 17.87 -8.46 10.96
CA ARG A 104 17.76 -9.42 9.86
C ARG A 104 17.64 -8.67 8.55
N THR A 105 18.71 -8.69 7.77
CA THR A 105 18.83 -7.94 6.52
C THR A 105 18.62 -8.77 5.27
N THR A 106 18.78 -10.07 5.38
CA THR A 106 18.67 -10.97 4.23
C THR A 106 17.70 -12.08 4.51
N VAL A 107 16.94 -12.41 3.53
CA VAL A 107 15.95 -13.43 3.60
C VAL A 107 15.97 -14.34 2.42
N PRO A 108 15.73 -15.60 2.66
CA PRO A 108 15.51 -16.54 1.57
C PRO A 108 14.31 -16.09 0.73
N THR A 109 14.39 -16.32 -0.56
CA THR A 109 13.24 -16.23 -1.44
C THR A 109 12.22 -17.32 -1.09
N ASN A 110 11.01 -17.25 -1.64
CA ASN A 110 10.00 -18.30 -1.48
C ASN A 110 10.51 -19.70 -1.86
N ARG A 111 11.50 -19.80 -2.73
CA ARG A 111 12.13 -21.08 -3.09
C ARG A 111 12.88 -21.74 -1.93
N ASN A 112 13.41 -20.93 -1.01
CA ASN A 112 14.25 -21.40 0.09
C ASN A 112 13.54 -21.31 1.45
N THR A 113 12.35 -20.74 1.50
CA THR A 113 11.59 -20.54 2.71
C THR A 113 10.20 -21.12 2.54
N VAL A 114 9.73 -21.84 3.53
CA VAL A 114 8.35 -22.33 3.54
C VAL A 114 7.41 -21.13 3.73
N PRO A 115 6.53 -20.82 2.79
CA PRO A 115 5.53 -19.78 2.99
C PRO A 115 4.73 -20.03 4.27
N GLY A 116 4.35 -18.96 4.96
CA GLY A 116 3.60 -19.07 6.19
C GLY A 116 4.44 -19.10 7.46
N THR A 117 5.76 -18.97 7.36
CA THR A 117 6.64 -18.86 8.52
C THR A 117 7.09 -17.39 8.68
N PRO A 118 6.40 -16.59 9.49
CA PRO A 118 6.76 -15.21 9.68
C PRO A 118 8.13 -15.04 10.33
N SER A 119 8.87 -14.03 9.89
CA SER A 119 10.14 -13.67 10.48
C SER A 119 9.95 -13.09 11.89
N GLY A 120 10.79 -13.51 12.81
CA GLY A 120 10.82 -12.98 14.18
C GLY A 120 9.62 -13.35 15.05
N THR A 121 8.73 -14.24 14.60
CA THR A 121 7.63 -14.76 15.40
C THR A 121 7.90 -16.20 15.83
N ALA A 122 7.39 -16.58 17.00
CA ALA A 122 7.46 -17.95 17.48
C ALA A 122 6.35 -18.85 16.89
N GLU A 123 5.35 -18.26 16.28
CA GLU A 123 4.20 -18.99 15.76
C GLU A 123 4.26 -19.09 14.26
N PRO A 124 4.24 -20.32 13.69
CA PRO A 124 4.06 -20.51 12.26
C PRO A 124 2.67 -20.01 11.84
N THR A 125 2.59 -19.37 10.70
CA THR A 125 1.31 -19.10 10.09
C THR A 125 0.68 -20.45 9.69
N PRO A 126 -0.59 -20.70 10.03
CA PRO A 126 -1.24 -21.95 9.63
C PRO A 126 -1.16 -22.16 8.13
N PRO A 127 -0.94 -23.41 7.64
CA PRO A 127 -0.88 -23.71 6.21
C PRO A 127 -2.25 -23.69 5.51
N ASP A 128 -3.26 -23.07 6.15
CA ASP A 128 -4.65 -23.13 5.71
C ASP A 128 -4.99 -22.09 4.62
N TYR A 129 -4.03 -21.22 4.27
CA TYR A 129 -4.22 -20.14 3.31
C TYR A 129 -3.05 -20.04 2.33
N GLN A 130 -3.29 -19.38 1.18
CA GLN A 130 -2.23 -19.02 0.25
C GLN A 130 -1.28 -17.99 0.89
N LEU A 131 0.02 -18.23 0.79
CA LEU A 131 1.01 -17.41 1.44
C LEU A 131 2.18 -17.15 0.50
N THR A 132 2.61 -15.89 0.44
CA THR A 132 3.82 -15.49 -0.28
C THR A 132 4.71 -14.65 0.64
N ILE A 133 6.01 -14.62 0.36
CA ILE A 133 6.98 -13.80 1.09
C ILE A 133 7.30 -12.58 0.24
N ILE A 134 7.13 -11.39 0.80
CA ILE A 134 7.33 -10.12 0.10
C ILE A 134 8.38 -9.30 0.85
N GLY A 135 9.07 -8.42 0.13
CA GLY A 135 10.00 -7.45 0.71
C GLY A 135 11.31 -8.06 1.23
N GLY A 136 11.67 -9.25 0.75
CA GLY A 136 12.91 -9.89 1.13
C GLY A 136 12.98 -10.36 2.60
N PHE A 137 11.85 -10.62 3.26
CA PHE A 137 11.76 -11.11 4.62
C PHE A 137 11.00 -12.43 4.69
N THR A 138 11.16 -13.16 5.80
CA THR A 138 10.40 -14.40 6.04
C THR A 138 8.94 -14.14 6.45
N ASP A 139 8.51 -12.89 6.48
CA ASP A 139 7.12 -12.53 6.73
C ASP A 139 6.25 -12.98 5.57
N ALA A 140 5.23 -13.76 5.88
CA ALA A 140 4.29 -14.24 4.90
C ALA A 140 3.05 -13.36 4.82
N PHE A 141 2.60 -13.12 3.60
CA PHE A 141 1.37 -12.41 3.29
C PHE A 141 0.38 -13.38 2.68
N HIS A 142 -0.88 -13.30 3.09
CA HIS A 142 -1.97 -13.90 2.34
C HIS A 142 -2.11 -13.16 1.02
N PHE A 143 -2.38 -13.90 -0.04
CA PHE A 143 -2.58 -13.32 -1.37
C PHE A 143 -3.59 -14.12 -2.18
N HIS A 144 -4.16 -13.48 -3.18
CA HIS A 144 -5.03 -14.13 -4.14
C HIS A 144 -4.18 -14.73 -5.26
N PRO A 145 -4.12 -16.05 -5.42
CA PRO A 145 -3.35 -16.66 -6.49
C PRO A 145 -3.93 -16.36 -7.88
N VAL A 146 -5.23 -16.06 -7.94
CA VAL A 146 -5.93 -15.66 -9.16
C VAL A 146 -6.96 -14.59 -8.83
N ILE A 147 -6.96 -13.49 -9.58
CA ILE A 147 -7.99 -12.45 -9.54
C ILE A 147 -8.61 -12.35 -10.93
N VAL A 148 -9.92 -12.16 -10.98
CA VAL A 148 -10.68 -12.04 -12.25
C VAL A 148 -11.28 -10.66 -12.36
N HIS A 149 -10.98 -9.98 -13.47
CA HIS A 149 -11.58 -8.72 -13.87
C HIS A 149 -12.27 -8.91 -15.22
N ASP A 150 -13.59 -8.84 -15.23
CA ASP A 150 -14.41 -9.08 -16.44
C ASP A 150 -14.02 -10.41 -17.13
N SER A 151 -13.43 -10.35 -18.30
CA SER A 151 -12.99 -11.52 -19.07
C SER A 151 -11.51 -11.88 -18.88
N ILE A 152 -10.83 -11.24 -17.96
CA ILE A 152 -9.38 -11.41 -17.72
C ILE A 152 -9.17 -12.11 -16.40
N ALA A 153 -8.41 -13.19 -16.41
CA ALA A 153 -7.89 -13.84 -15.20
C ALA A 153 -6.40 -13.54 -15.07
N VAL A 154 -6.01 -12.92 -13.97
CA VAL A 154 -4.61 -12.63 -13.62
C VAL A 154 -4.16 -13.63 -12.58
N ILE A 155 -3.08 -14.34 -12.86
CA ILE A 155 -2.44 -15.30 -11.96
C ILE A 155 -1.19 -14.65 -11.38
N TYR A 156 -1.07 -14.70 -10.06
CA TYR A 156 0.03 -14.15 -9.28
C TYR A 156 0.95 -15.28 -8.82
N PRO A 157 2.10 -15.50 -9.47
CA PRO A 157 3.12 -16.41 -8.93
C PRO A 157 3.59 -15.94 -7.55
N HIS A 158 4.15 -16.83 -6.75
CA HIS A 158 4.83 -16.40 -5.54
C HIS A 158 5.94 -15.40 -5.86
N ASN A 159 6.15 -14.46 -4.96
CA ASN A 159 7.14 -13.41 -5.15
C ASN A 159 8.56 -14.00 -5.31
N ASN A 160 9.35 -13.48 -6.24
CA ASN A 160 10.75 -13.84 -6.49
C ASN A 160 11.02 -15.32 -6.86
N VAL A 161 10.05 -16.06 -7.41
CA VAL A 161 10.23 -17.46 -7.81
C VAL A 161 10.86 -17.62 -9.20
N LEU A 162 10.70 -16.65 -10.07
CA LEU A 162 11.30 -16.67 -11.41
C LEU A 162 12.66 -15.95 -11.40
N GLU A 163 13.61 -16.49 -12.17
CA GLU A 163 14.96 -15.98 -12.27
C GLU A 163 15.25 -15.45 -13.68
N TYR A 164 16.21 -14.57 -13.81
CA TYR A 164 16.73 -14.12 -15.10
C TYR A 164 17.39 -15.26 -15.90
N GLY A 165 17.30 -15.20 -17.23
CA GLY A 165 17.97 -16.12 -18.13
C GLY A 165 17.41 -17.54 -18.17
N ARG A 166 16.17 -17.73 -17.75
CA ARG A 166 15.53 -19.04 -17.70
C ARG A 166 14.41 -19.19 -18.73
N LYS A 167 14.12 -20.44 -19.06
CA LYS A 167 12.92 -20.82 -19.81
C LYS A 167 11.93 -21.48 -18.87
N TYR A 168 10.72 -20.98 -18.83
CA TYR A 168 9.65 -21.53 -18.01
C TYR A 168 8.54 -22.15 -18.85
N ARG A 169 7.84 -23.11 -18.25
CA ARG A 169 6.62 -23.71 -18.78
C ARG A 169 5.53 -23.63 -17.73
N VAL A 170 4.34 -23.15 -18.14
CA VAL A 170 3.17 -23.03 -17.29
C VAL A 170 2.16 -24.12 -17.61
N THR A 171 1.52 -24.66 -16.59
CA THR A 171 0.37 -25.56 -16.70
C THR A 171 -0.73 -25.16 -15.74
N LEU A 172 -1.96 -25.35 -16.16
CA LEU A 172 -3.16 -25.19 -15.33
C LEU A 172 -3.98 -26.47 -15.41
N ASP A 173 -4.29 -27.06 -14.25
CA ASP A 173 -5.17 -28.23 -14.21
C ASP A 173 -6.61 -27.81 -14.53
N GLU A 174 -7.43 -28.76 -15.01
CA GLU A 174 -8.88 -28.56 -15.13
C GLU A 174 -9.48 -28.23 -13.77
N GLY A 175 -10.38 -27.26 -13.70
CA GLY A 175 -11.00 -26.79 -12.46
C GLY A 175 -10.33 -25.58 -11.80
N VAL A 176 -9.13 -25.16 -12.23
CA VAL A 176 -8.48 -23.93 -11.78
C VAL A 176 -9.28 -22.70 -12.21
N LEU A 177 -9.71 -22.68 -13.45
CA LEU A 177 -10.59 -21.69 -14.04
C LEU A 177 -11.70 -22.42 -14.81
N THR A 178 -12.91 -21.90 -14.73
CA THR A 178 -14.04 -22.39 -15.52
C THR A 178 -14.69 -21.23 -16.26
N VAL A 179 -15.25 -21.47 -17.44
CA VAL A 179 -16.06 -20.52 -18.19
C VAL A 179 -17.48 -21.05 -18.32
N PRO A 180 -18.51 -20.17 -18.42
CA PRO A 180 -19.91 -20.58 -18.51
C PRO A 180 -20.19 -21.58 -19.65
N SER A 181 -19.52 -21.47 -20.77
CA SER A 181 -19.59 -22.44 -21.89
C SER A 181 -19.03 -23.82 -21.53
N GLY A 182 -18.22 -23.93 -20.46
CA GLY A 182 -17.57 -25.17 -20.04
C GLY A 182 -16.48 -25.67 -20.98
N THR A 183 -15.98 -24.83 -21.88
CA THR A 183 -15.03 -25.21 -22.92
C THR A 183 -13.58 -25.23 -22.44
N PHE A 184 -13.21 -24.39 -21.48
CA PHE A 184 -11.85 -24.33 -20.95
C PHE A 184 -11.54 -25.53 -20.04
N LYS A 185 -10.50 -26.30 -20.42
CA LYS A 185 -10.05 -27.52 -19.72
C LYS A 185 -8.68 -27.40 -19.08
N GLY A 186 -8.21 -26.18 -18.85
CA GLY A 186 -6.87 -25.90 -18.36
C GLY A 186 -5.81 -25.82 -19.46
N ILE A 187 -4.55 -25.84 -19.08
CA ILE A 187 -3.39 -25.80 -19.99
C ILE A 187 -2.45 -26.94 -19.63
N SER A 188 -2.34 -27.92 -20.51
CA SER A 188 -1.47 -29.07 -20.31
C SER A 188 -0.04 -28.83 -20.78
N LYS A 189 0.88 -29.71 -20.39
CA LYS A 189 2.27 -29.66 -20.90
C LYS A 189 2.35 -29.74 -22.43
N LYS A 190 1.36 -30.33 -23.09
CA LYS A 190 1.29 -30.45 -24.56
C LYS A 190 0.91 -29.13 -25.24
N ASP A 191 0.20 -28.26 -24.54
CA ASP A 191 -0.27 -26.97 -25.07
C ASP A 191 0.87 -25.98 -25.26
N GLY A 192 2.02 -26.22 -24.64
CA GLY A 192 3.26 -25.53 -24.95
C GLY A 192 3.35 -24.09 -24.45
N TRP A 193 2.60 -23.68 -23.39
CA TRP A 193 2.76 -22.36 -22.82
C TRP A 193 4.12 -22.20 -22.17
N THR A 194 5.05 -21.61 -22.90
CA THR A 194 6.43 -21.39 -22.45
C THR A 194 6.85 -19.97 -22.73
N PHE A 195 7.78 -19.45 -21.93
CA PHE A 195 8.41 -18.15 -22.16
C PHE A 195 9.85 -18.14 -21.65
N TYR A 196 10.64 -17.14 -22.08
CA TYR A 196 12.01 -16.93 -21.63
C TYR A 196 12.08 -15.60 -20.88
N THR A 197 12.63 -15.62 -19.68
CA THR A 197 12.89 -14.39 -18.94
C THR A 197 14.05 -13.60 -19.58
N ALA A 198 14.12 -12.31 -19.26
CA ALA A 198 15.23 -11.45 -19.65
C ALA A 198 16.55 -12.08 -19.20
N ALA A 199 17.61 -11.93 -20.00
CA ALA A 199 18.88 -12.61 -19.75
C ALA A 199 19.55 -12.15 -18.45
N GLN A 200 19.37 -10.87 -18.10
CA GLN A 200 19.89 -10.23 -16.90
C GLN A 200 19.00 -9.04 -16.50
N GLY A 201 19.13 -8.59 -15.26
CA GLY A 201 18.44 -7.40 -14.78
C GLY A 201 19.04 -6.10 -15.34
N PRO A 202 18.34 -4.96 -15.16
CA PRO A 202 18.79 -3.65 -15.58
C PRO A 202 20.02 -3.18 -14.77
N SER A 203 20.67 -2.12 -15.24
CA SER A 203 21.71 -1.42 -14.49
C SER A 203 21.06 -0.50 -13.44
N LEU A 204 21.49 -0.60 -12.19
CA LEU A 204 21.03 0.32 -11.12
C LEU A 204 21.50 1.77 -11.31
N LYS A 205 22.40 2.04 -12.25
CA LYS A 205 22.84 3.41 -12.60
C LYS A 205 21.85 4.12 -13.52
N ASP A 206 20.95 3.37 -14.13
CA ASP A 206 19.90 3.89 -15.00
C ASP A 206 18.61 4.06 -14.21
N THR A 207 17.69 4.85 -14.76
CA THR A 207 16.32 4.89 -14.20
C THR A 207 15.64 3.56 -14.48
N LEU A 208 15.19 2.89 -13.42
CA LEU A 208 14.41 1.66 -13.54
C LEU A 208 12.98 1.97 -13.99
N VAL A 209 12.47 1.22 -14.95
CA VAL A 209 11.14 1.44 -15.52
C VAL A 209 10.21 0.29 -15.16
N VAL A 210 9.10 0.62 -14.49
CA VAL A 210 8.00 -0.31 -14.19
C VAL A 210 6.88 -0.09 -15.21
N ASP A 211 6.46 -1.16 -15.91
CA ASP A 211 5.41 -1.12 -16.92
C ASP A 211 4.54 -2.38 -16.84
N ALA A 212 3.28 -2.22 -16.44
CA ALA A 212 2.28 -3.29 -16.36
C ALA A 212 2.00 -4.01 -17.70
N SER A 213 2.49 -3.47 -18.82
CA SER A 213 2.44 -4.16 -20.12
C SER A 213 3.62 -5.11 -20.35
N GLY A 214 4.58 -5.18 -19.42
CA GLY A 214 5.78 -6.03 -19.49
C GLY A 214 6.85 -5.53 -20.45
N ARG A 215 6.84 -4.25 -20.85
CA ARG A 215 7.83 -3.63 -21.74
C ARG A 215 8.89 -2.80 -21.01
N GLY A 216 8.72 -2.62 -19.69
CA GLY A 216 9.69 -1.99 -18.83
C GLY A 216 10.79 -2.95 -18.36
N ASP A 217 11.59 -2.48 -17.41
CA ASP A 217 12.58 -3.30 -16.74
C ASP A 217 11.93 -4.27 -15.74
N PHE A 218 10.79 -3.86 -15.18
CA PHE A 218 9.96 -4.61 -14.23
C PHE A 218 8.49 -4.56 -14.63
N PHE A 219 7.77 -5.61 -14.27
CA PHE A 219 6.32 -5.69 -14.44
C PHE A 219 5.59 -5.05 -13.26
N THR A 220 6.15 -5.17 -12.05
CA THR A 220 5.58 -4.73 -10.78
C THR A 220 6.47 -3.70 -10.07
N LEU A 221 5.88 -2.87 -9.23
CA LEU A 221 6.64 -1.97 -8.37
C LEU A 221 7.42 -2.76 -7.30
N GLN A 222 6.82 -3.85 -6.77
CA GLN A 222 7.51 -4.72 -5.81
C GLN A 222 8.78 -5.34 -6.41
N GLY A 223 8.72 -5.82 -7.65
CA GLY A 223 9.88 -6.39 -8.34
C GLY A 223 11.01 -5.37 -8.50
N ALA A 224 10.69 -4.13 -8.84
CA ALA A 224 11.68 -3.06 -8.93
C ALA A 224 12.30 -2.75 -7.55
N LEU A 225 11.49 -2.70 -6.51
CA LEU A 225 11.95 -2.42 -5.14
C LEU A 225 12.78 -3.58 -4.55
N ASP A 226 12.42 -4.83 -4.85
CA ASP A 226 13.22 -6.01 -4.44
C ASP A 226 14.60 -6.02 -5.11
N TYR A 227 14.70 -5.42 -6.29
CA TYR A 227 15.97 -5.32 -7.05
C TYR A 227 16.92 -4.27 -6.49
N VAL A 228 16.40 -3.22 -5.83
CA VAL A 228 17.21 -2.18 -5.19
C VAL A 228 17.90 -2.75 -3.94
N PRO A 229 19.22 -2.58 -3.76
CA PRO A 229 19.91 -3.03 -2.55
C PRO A 229 19.38 -2.37 -1.28
N ASP A 230 19.43 -3.10 -0.17
CA ASP A 230 19.16 -2.54 1.15
C ASP A 230 20.28 -1.55 1.54
N TYR A 231 19.89 -0.49 2.26
CA TYR A 231 20.81 0.54 2.78
C TYR A 231 21.72 1.17 1.71
N SER A 232 21.22 1.31 0.47
CA SER A 232 22.00 1.93 -0.61
C SER A 232 22.37 3.37 -0.28
N GLU A 233 23.65 3.72 -0.46
CA GLU A 233 24.12 5.11 -0.39
C GLU A 233 23.88 5.86 -1.72
N GLU A 234 23.71 5.12 -2.81
CA GLU A 234 23.43 5.67 -4.15
C GLU A 234 21.93 5.83 -4.35
N GLN A 235 21.55 6.93 -4.99
CA GLN A 235 20.15 7.17 -5.33
C GLN A 235 19.70 6.26 -6.45
N THR A 236 18.56 5.61 -6.26
CA THR A 236 17.86 4.88 -7.30
C THR A 236 16.57 5.59 -7.68
N VAL A 237 16.33 5.75 -8.98
CA VAL A 237 15.09 6.31 -9.52
C VAL A 237 14.27 5.20 -10.16
N ILE A 238 13.02 5.06 -9.72
CA ILE A 238 12.04 4.12 -10.29
C ILE A 238 10.93 4.94 -10.94
N LYS A 239 10.77 4.81 -12.25
CA LYS A 239 9.70 5.42 -13.01
C LYS A 239 8.59 4.40 -13.23
N VAL A 240 7.38 4.71 -12.74
CA VAL A 240 6.20 3.85 -12.91
C VAL A 240 5.34 4.45 -14.03
N LEU A 241 5.20 3.71 -15.13
CA LEU A 241 4.41 4.13 -16.29
C LEU A 241 2.91 4.10 -15.97
N PRO A 242 2.06 4.75 -16.81
CA PRO A 242 0.62 4.68 -16.63
C PRO A 242 0.14 3.24 -16.59
N GLY A 243 -0.62 2.87 -15.57
CA GLY A 243 -1.13 1.51 -15.40
C GLY A 243 -1.86 1.32 -14.08
N ASP A 244 -2.53 0.20 -14.00
CA ASP A 244 -3.20 -0.31 -12.81
C ASP A 244 -2.38 -1.51 -12.31
N TYR A 245 -1.69 -1.32 -11.18
CA TYR A 245 -0.76 -2.28 -10.62
C TYR A 245 -1.40 -2.93 -9.40
N GLU A 246 -2.01 -4.09 -9.61
CA GLU A 246 -2.69 -4.85 -8.56
C GLU A 246 -1.69 -5.76 -7.86
N GLU A 247 -1.08 -5.25 -6.79
CA GLU A 247 -0.02 -5.93 -6.06
C GLU A 247 0.05 -5.45 -4.60
N ILE A 248 0.50 -6.31 -3.69
CA ILE A 248 0.94 -5.90 -2.36
C ILE A 248 2.38 -5.41 -2.49
N VAL A 249 2.64 -4.18 -2.07
CA VAL A 249 4.00 -3.66 -1.98
C VAL A 249 4.42 -3.59 -0.51
N TYR A 250 5.46 -4.34 -0.17
CA TYR A 250 6.03 -4.31 1.17
C TYR A 250 7.56 -4.32 1.08
N VAL A 251 8.17 -3.25 1.53
CA VAL A 251 9.62 -3.09 1.49
C VAL A 251 10.20 -2.66 2.82
N ARG A 252 11.42 -3.07 3.07
CA ARG A 252 12.18 -2.70 4.25
C ARG A 252 13.61 -2.32 3.88
N ASN A 253 14.22 -1.50 4.74
CA ASN A 253 15.63 -1.17 4.68
C ASN A 253 16.07 -0.45 3.40
N LYS A 254 15.12 0.11 2.64
CA LYS A 254 15.45 0.88 1.43
C LYS A 254 15.81 2.31 1.81
N THR A 255 16.88 2.79 1.19
CA THR A 255 17.37 4.16 1.35
C THR A 255 17.64 4.79 -0.02
N ASN A 256 17.48 6.12 -0.11
CA ASN A 256 17.78 6.88 -1.32
C ASN A 256 17.02 6.41 -2.56
N VAL A 257 15.70 6.18 -2.43
CA VAL A 257 14.84 5.76 -3.55
C VAL A 257 13.85 6.85 -3.91
N THR A 258 13.77 7.17 -5.18
CA THR A 258 12.73 8.05 -5.73
C THR A 258 11.80 7.24 -6.64
N ILE A 259 10.51 7.20 -6.31
CA ILE A 259 9.47 6.57 -7.12
C ILE A 259 8.63 7.67 -7.77
N ILE A 260 8.55 7.64 -9.09
CA ILE A 260 7.83 8.65 -9.88
C ILE A 260 6.78 7.95 -10.74
N GLY A 261 5.51 8.16 -10.41
CA GLY A 261 4.39 7.79 -11.26
C GLY A 261 4.26 8.73 -12.46
N SER A 262 3.29 8.49 -13.29
CA SER A 262 2.97 9.31 -14.47
C SER A 262 1.79 10.25 -14.24
N GLY A 263 1.36 10.40 -12.98
CA GLY A 263 0.21 11.15 -12.51
C GLY A 263 -0.70 10.29 -11.64
N ALA A 264 -1.21 10.84 -10.55
CA ALA A 264 -2.07 10.11 -9.61
C ALA A 264 -3.37 9.58 -10.25
N ASP A 265 -3.84 10.18 -11.35
CA ASP A 265 -5.05 9.72 -12.04
C ASP A 265 -4.80 8.53 -12.99
N VAL A 266 -3.54 8.28 -13.35
CA VAL A 266 -3.19 7.30 -14.40
C VAL A 266 -2.20 6.23 -13.95
N THR A 267 -1.62 6.38 -12.75
CA THR A 267 -0.72 5.39 -12.16
C THR A 267 -1.24 5.03 -10.77
N LYS A 268 -1.73 3.81 -10.62
CA LYS A 268 -2.32 3.32 -9.38
C LYS A 268 -1.67 1.99 -8.98
N VAL A 269 -1.19 1.92 -7.74
CA VAL A 269 -0.79 0.67 -7.09
C VAL A 269 -1.82 0.36 -6.02
N HIS A 270 -2.42 -0.82 -6.09
CA HIS A 270 -3.50 -1.18 -5.18
C HIS A 270 -3.58 -2.69 -4.95
N TYR A 271 -4.25 -3.08 -3.87
CA TYR A 271 -4.54 -4.48 -3.61
C TYR A 271 -5.74 -4.64 -2.67
N PRO A 272 -6.53 -5.72 -2.79
CA PRO A 272 -7.57 -6.07 -1.82
C PRO A 272 -6.95 -6.60 -0.52
N ASN A 273 -6.45 -5.66 0.32
CA ASN A 273 -5.80 -5.95 1.59
C ASN A 273 -6.44 -5.19 2.76
N ASN A 274 -6.52 -5.82 3.92
CA ASN A 274 -6.96 -5.23 5.17
C ASN A 274 -6.51 -6.09 6.37
N GLU A 275 -6.85 -5.66 7.59
CA GLU A 275 -6.51 -6.41 8.82
C GLU A 275 -7.19 -7.79 8.93
N VAL A 276 -8.32 -7.99 8.26
CA VAL A 276 -8.97 -9.31 8.22
C VAL A 276 -8.22 -10.25 7.30
N PHE A 277 -7.85 -9.79 6.12
CA PHE A 277 -7.16 -10.59 5.12
C PHE A 277 -5.70 -10.86 5.49
N ASN A 278 -4.97 -9.85 5.93
CA ASN A 278 -3.58 -9.96 6.42
C ASN A 278 -3.47 -9.52 7.88
N PRO A 279 -4.01 -10.30 8.83
CA PRO A 279 -3.95 -9.97 10.23
C PRO A 279 -2.50 -10.10 10.75
N HIS A 280 -2.15 -9.23 11.67
CA HIS A 280 -0.91 -9.42 12.43
C HIS A 280 -1.06 -10.64 13.38
N PRO A 281 0.03 -11.33 13.73
CA PRO A 281 0.01 -12.37 14.72
C PRO A 281 -0.48 -11.85 16.08
N MET A 282 -1.36 -12.60 16.73
CA MET A 282 -2.00 -12.20 17.98
C MET A 282 -1.04 -12.11 19.17
N THR A 283 0.12 -12.76 19.07
CA THR A 283 1.10 -12.89 20.16
C THR A 283 2.23 -11.85 20.11
N VAL A 284 2.22 -10.95 19.14
CA VAL A 284 3.28 -9.95 18.95
C VAL A 284 2.71 -8.55 18.89
N LYS A 285 3.51 -7.55 19.28
CA LYS A 285 3.21 -6.15 19.06
C LYS A 285 3.40 -5.80 17.59
N THR A 286 2.47 -5.02 17.04
CA THR A 286 2.65 -4.42 15.73
C THR A 286 3.59 -3.23 15.76
N ASN A 287 4.21 -2.97 14.62
CA ASN A 287 5.35 -2.06 14.46
C ASN A 287 5.03 -0.57 14.55
N GLU A 288 4.36 -0.16 15.54
CA GLU A 288 4.31 1.27 15.86
C GLU A 288 5.57 1.75 16.59
N TRP A 289 6.48 0.82 16.91
CA TRP A 289 7.73 1.05 17.62
C TRP A 289 8.83 0.19 17.01
N ALA A 290 10.06 0.68 17.05
CA ALA A 290 11.22 -0.12 16.69
C ALA A 290 11.22 -1.44 17.47
N GLY A 291 11.56 -2.55 16.81
CA GLY A 291 11.61 -3.87 17.39
C GLY A 291 10.26 -4.58 17.54
N THR A 292 9.18 -4.06 16.98
CA THR A 292 7.88 -4.75 16.94
C THR A 292 7.61 -5.39 15.59
N PHE A 293 6.63 -6.30 15.54
CA PHE A 293 6.28 -7.01 14.30
C PHE A 293 5.64 -6.05 13.28
N PRO A 294 6.01 -6.11 11.99
CA PRO A 294 5.43 -5.26 10.97
C PRO A 294 3.93 -5.48 10.79
N GLN A 295 3.18 -4.41 10.62
CA GLN A 295 1.81 -4.50 10.14
C GLN A 295 1.77 -4.97 8.68
N ARG A 296 0.74 -5.74 8.34
CA ARG A 296 0.58 -6.34 7.01
C ARG A 296 -0.72 -5.95 6.31
N ARG A 297 -1.48 -5.03 6.89
CA ARG A 297 -2.81 -4.66 6.40
C ARG A 297 -2.80 -3.55 5.34
N GLY A 298 -1.71 -2.81 5.19
CA GLY A 298 -1.56 -1.80 4.15
C GLY A 298 -1.40 -2.40 2.76
N ALA A 299 -1.92 -1.76 1.72
CA ALA A 299 -1.69 -2.17 0.35
C ALA A 299 -0.22 -1.91 -0.05
N VAL A 300 0.32 -0.76 0.36
CA VAL A 300 1.72 -0.37 0.14
C VAL A 300 2.35 -0.01 1.48
N SER A 301 3.54 -0.56 1.75
CA SER A 301 4.22 -0.39 3.03
C SER A 301 5.72 -0.15 2.86
N PHE A 302 6.21 0.94 3.46
CA PHE A 302 7.63 1.26 3.60
C PHE A 302 8.01 1.17 5.07
N ASP A 303 8.74 0.12 5.43
CA ASP A 303 9.15 -0.16 6.82
C ASP A 303 10.67 -0.03 6.96
N HIS A 304 11.15 0.70 7.97
CA HIS A 304 12.60 0.94 8.17
C HIS A 304 13.30 1.53 6.94
N CYS A 305 12.60 2.38 6.20
CA CYS A 305 13.12 3.08 5.03
C CYS A 305 13.56 4.50 5.39
N ALA A 306 14.48 5.07 4.62
CA ALA A 306 14.89 6.45 4.79
C ALA A 306 15.19 7.11 3.44
N ASP A 307 15.03 8.44 3.38
CA ASP A 307 15.32 9.21 2.16
C ASP A 307 14.54 8.69 0.94
N ILE A 308 13.25 8.44 1.13
CA ILE A 308 12.34 8.00 0.08
C ILE A 308 11.54 9.19 -0.44
N THR A 309 11.45 9.30 -1.75
CA THR A 309 10.58 10.29 -2.41
C THR A 309 9.54 9.58 -3.26
N LEU A 310 8.26 9.89 -3.02
CA LEU A 310 7.12 9.38 -3.76
C LEU A 310 6.47 10.53 -4.54
N ARG A 311 6.23 10.35 -5.85
CA ARG A 311 5.65 11.40 -6.69
C ARG A 311 4.58 10.88 -7.63
N ASP A 312 3.51 11.66 -7.78
CA ASP A 312 2.54 11.56 -8.89
C ASP A 312 1.97 10.14 -9.09
N ILE A 313 1.57 9.50 -7.99
CA ILE A 313 1.09 8.11 -7.96
C ILE A 313 -0.06 7.96 -6.98
N THR A 314 -0.95 7.00 -7.22
CA THR A 314 -2.00 6.60 -6.28
C THR A 314 -1.64 5.29 -5.59
N PHE A 315 -1.77 5.25 -4.26
CA PHE A 315 -1.74 4.04 -3.45
C PHE A 315 -3.11 3.80 -2.83
N ALA A 316 -3.66 2.60 -2.99
CA ALA A 316 -5.02 2.32 -2.57
C ALA A 316 -5.22 0.91 -2.01
N THR A 317 -6.15 0.77 -1.06
CA THR A 317 -6.74 -0.53 -0.75
C THR A 317 -8.08 -0.68 -1.46
N ASP A 318 -8.43 -1.91 -1.84
CA ASP A 318 -9.71 -2.24 -2.45
C ASP A 318 -10.69 -2.89 -1.46
N LEU A 319 -10.24 -3.18 -0.22
CA LEU A 319 -11.09 -3.73 0.82
C LEU A 319 -11.50 -2.66 1.84
N ARG A 320 -12.66 -2.88 2.43
CA ARG A 320 -13.17 -2.11 3.57
C ARG A 320 -12.63 -2.65 4.89
N GLY A 321 -12.68 -1.81 5.92
CA GLY A 321 -12.27 -2.11 7.28
C GLY A 321 -11.00 -1.36 7.66
N GLN A 322 -10.17 -1.91 8.55
CA GLN A 322 -8.87 -1.30 8.84
C GLN A 322 -7.89 -1.67 7.71
N ALA A 323 -7.67 -0.71 6.84
CA ALA A 323 -6.98 -0.93 5.58
C ALA A 323 -6.36 0.37 5.09
N GLU A 324 -5.06 0.54 5.30
CA GLU A 324 -4.32 1.68 4.77
C GLU A 324 -4.01 1.51 3.29
N GLY A 325 -4.15 2.61 2.54
CA GLY A 325 -3.56 2.68 1.20
C GLY A 325 -2.03 2.72 1.29
N LEU A 326 -1.51 3.43 2.29
CA LEU A 326 -0.07 3.58 2.51
C LEU A 326 0.29 3.47 4.00
N PHE A 327 1.28 2.65 4.30
CA PHE A 327 1.93 2.56 5.59
C PHE A 327 3.38 3.04 5.49
N ILE A 328 3.78 3.92 6.38
CA ILE A 328 5.16 4.44 6.48
C ILE A 328 5.67 4.26 7.90
N ASN A 329 6.80 3.60 8.05
CA ASN A 329 7.61 3.57 9.25
C ASN A 329 9.05 3.88 8.84
N GLY A 330 9.38 5.17 8.75
CA GLY A 330 10.63 5.59 8.13
C GLY A 330 11.00 7.04 8.40
N GLU A 331 12.20 7.41 7.99
CA GLU A 331 12.77 8.72 8.22
C GLU A 331 12.98 9.48 6.90
N ARG A 332 12.61 10.76 6.89
CA ARG A 332 12.74 11.65 5.74
C ARG A 332 12.05 11.09 4.48
N ILE A 333 10.76 10.84 4.63
CA ILE A 333 9.90 10.36 3.54
C ILE A 333 9.13 11.55 2.97
N ALA A 334 9.32 11.86 1.70
CA ALA A 334 8.66 12.98 1.02
C ALA A 334 7.64 12.49 -0.01
N LEU A 335 6.43 13.06 0.02
CA LEU A 335 5.34 12.77 -0.89
C LEU A 335 4.94 14.04 -1.64
N TYR A 336 4.87 13.98 -2.97
CA TYR A 336 4.47 15.10 -3.82
C TYR A 336 3.41 14.65 -4.84
N GLY A 337 2.24 15.26 -4.81
CA GLY A 337 1.15 14.91 -5.72
C GLY A 337 0.67 13.45 -5.60
N VAL A 338 0.86 12.85 -4.43
CA VAL A 338 0.46 11.46 -4.16
C VAL A 338 -0.99 11.43 -3.72
N ARG A 339 -1.76 10.47 -4.24
CA ARG A 339 -3.10 10.17 -3.75
C ARG A 339 -3.06 8.89 -2.92
N ILE A 340 -3.65 8.93 -1.72
CA ILE A 340 -3.74 7.79 -0.81
C ILE A 340 -5.20 7.50 -0.53
N ILE A 341 -5.63 6.25 -0.77
CA ILE A 341 -7.01 5.81 -0.56
C ILE A 341 -7.02 4.62 0.39
N GLY A 342 -7.58 4.83 1.58
CA GLY A 342 -7.82 3.79 2.57
C GLY A 342 -9.29 3.69 2.94
N ASP A 343 -9.63 2.79 3.86
CA ASP A 343 -11.01 2.70 4.36
C ASP A 343 -11.10 3.08 5.84
N GLY A 344 -10.67 2.29 6.77
CA GLY A 344 -10.62 2.66 8.18
C GLY A 344 -9.57 3.73 8.46
N ASP A 345 -8.42 3.62 7.81
CA ASP A 345 -7.28 4.53 7.89
C ASP A 345 -6.71 4.68 6.46
N ALA A 346 -6.31 5.87 6.03
CA ALA A 346 -5.70 6.03 4.71
C ALA A 346 -4.17 5.94 4.79
N LEU A 347 -3.57 6.67 5.73
CA LEU A 347 -2.14 6.70 5.97
C LEU A 347 -1.83 6.34 7.42
N GLN A 348 -1.01 5.31 7.62
CA GLN A 348 -0.32 5.15 8.89
C GLN A 348 1.06 5.77 8.81
N ALA A 349 1.32 6.79 9.64
CA ALA A 349 2.50 7.65 9.60
C ALA A 349 3.35 7.48 10.87
N ASN A 350 4.51 6.82 10.74
CA ASN A 350 5.50 6.72 11.81
C ASN A 350 6.86 7.17 11.27
N GLY A 351 7.53 8.08 12.00
CA GLY A 351 8.79 8.67 11.57
C GLY A 351 8.67 10.13 11.12
N THR A 352 9.44 10.57 10.14
CA THR A 352 9.41 11.95 9.63
C THR A 352 8.90 12.00 8.21
N ILE A 353 7.77 12.69 8.01
CA ILE A 353 7.03 12.65 6.74
C ILE A 353 6.68 14.08 6.29
N TYR A 354 7.06 14.41 5.07
CA TYR A 354 6.66 15.62 4.37
C TYR A 354 5.66 15.29 3.26
N MET A 355 4.58 16.05 3.17
CA MET A 355 3.58 15.92 2.10
C MET A 355 3.30 17.27 1.45
N GLU A 356 3.27 17.31 0.12
CA GLU A 356 2.91 18.51 -0.64
C GLU A 356 2.00 18.15 -1.81
N ASP A 357 0.92 18.94 -1.97
CA ASP A 357 -0.08 18.76 -3.03
C ASP A 357 -0.68 17.34 -3.09
N CYS A 358 -0.76 16.65 -1.95
CA CYS A 358 -1.28 15.27 -1.84
C CYS A 358 -2.80 15.26 -1.60
N GLU A 359 -3.44 14.14 -1.94
CA GLU A 359 -4.85 13.88 -1.65
C GLU A 359 -4.99 12.61 -0.81
N LEU A 360 -5.61 12.70 0.36
CA LEU A 360 -5.88 11.55 1.22
C LEU A 360 -7.39 11.35 1.35
N ILE A 361 -7.84 10.13 1.09
CA ILE A 361 -9.26 9.75 1.16
C ILE A 361 -9.40 8.56 2.10
N GLY A 362 -10.20 8.70 3.15
CA GLY A 362 -10.38 7.64 4.13
C GLY A 362 -11.70 7.76 4.91
N GLY A 363 -11.97 6.71 5.69
CA GLY A 363 -13.09 6.70 6.63
C GLY A 363 -12.57 6.30 8.00
N GLY A 364 -12.65 7.04 9.02
CA GLY A 364 -11.99 6.81 10.29
C GLY A 364 -10.84 7.79 10.46
N ASP A 365 -9.74 7.36 11.01
CA ASP A 365 -8.55 8.21 11.15
C ASP A 365 -7.82 8.28 9.80
N THR A 366 -8.10 9.29 8.97
CA THR A 366 -7.46 9.44 7.65
C THR A 366 -5.93 9.41 7.74
N ILE A 367 -5.36 9.99 8.83
CA ILE A 367 -3.97 9.79 9.24
C ILE A 367 -3.96 9.27 10.67
N LEU A 368 -3.16 8.25 10.92
CA LEU A 368 -2.84 7.83 12.28
C LEU A 368 -1.35 7.52 12.40
N GLY A 369 -0.79 7.70 13.56
CA GLY A 369 0.62 7.34 13.76
C GLY A 369 1.28 8.10 14.91
N ARG A 370 2.58 7.83 15.08
CA ARG A 370 3.44 8.44 16.08
C ARG A 370 4.53 9.32 15.45
N GLY A 371 4.45 9.52 14.14
CA GLY A 371 5.40 10.31 13.39
C GLY A 371 5.19 11.82 13.54
N SER A 372 6.16 12.57 13.04
CA SER A 372 6.02 13.98 12.73
C SER A 372 5.63 14.13 11.25
N VAL A 373 4.46 14.72 11.02
CA VAL A 373 3.93 14.93 9.67
C VAL A 373 3.83 16.42 9.39
N PHE A 374 4.44 16.86 8.29
CA PHE A 374 4.23 18.22 7.78
C PHE A 374 3.51 18.13 6.42
N ALA A 375 2.27 18.60 6.38
CA ALA A 375 1.46 18.62 5.17
C ALA A 375 1.26 20.06 4.66
N TYR A 376 1.58 20.27 3.40
CA TYR A 376 1.43 21.56 2.73
C TYR A 376 0.55 21.46 1.49
N ARG A 377 -0.49 22.29 1.42
CA ARG A 377 -1.48 22.31 0.32
C ARG A 377 -2.13 20.95 0.00
N CYS A 378 -2.26 20.09 1.00
CA CYS A 378 -2.87 18.78 0.83
C CYS A 378 -4.40 18.84 0.99
N ALA A 379 -5.09 17.90 0.34
CA ALA A 379 -6.53 17.74 0.44
C ALA A 379 -6.88 16.46 1.22
N PHE A 380 -7.65 16.60 2.30
CA PHE A 380 -8.12 15.50 3.13
C PHE A 380 -9.62 15.34 2.97
N LYS A 381 -10.06 14.16 2.54
CA LYS A 381 -11.47 13.79 2.39
C LYS A 381 -11.81 12.62 3.30
N ASN A 382 -12.80 12.81 4.16
CA ASN A 382 -13.20 11.81 5.13
C ASN A 382 -14.70 11.53 5.01
N TYR A 383 -15.09 10.26 5.05
CA TYR A 383 -16.48 9.84 5.01
C TYR A 383 -16.98 9.24 6.34
N GLY A 384 -16.18 9.28 7.41
CA GLY A 384 -16.58 8.90 8.76
C GLY A 384 -15.43 8.99 9.78
N GLY A 385 -15.64 9.64 10.90
CA GLY A 385 -14.67 9.80 11.98
C GLY A 385 -13.84 11.10 11.92
N PRO A 386 -12.84 11.25 12.79
CA PRO A 386 -11.90 12.37 12.76
C PRO A 386 -10.87 12.20 11.62
N PHE A 387 -10.21 13.29 11.23
CA PHE A 387 -9.15 13.20 10.20
C PHE A 387 -7.88 12.58 10.76
N THR A 388 -7.57 12.79 12.04
CA THR A 388 -6.32 12.25 12.60
C THR A 388 -6.52 11.60 13.97
N TRP A 389 -5.71 10.61 14.25
CA TRP A 389 -5.42 10.14 15.59
C TRP A 389 -3.96 10.38 15.92
N VAL A 390 -3.70 11.50 16.57
CA VAL A 390 -2.37 11.99 16.87
C VAL A 390 -1.79 11.25 18.05
N ARG A 391 -0.63 10.63 17.87
CA ARG A 391 -0.01 9.74 18.86
C ARG A 391 1.48 9.99 19.07
N ASN A 392 1.97 11.16 18.70
CA ASN A 392 3.37 11.52 18.93
C ASN A 392 3.72 11.64 20.41
N PHE A 393 5.01 11.55 20.70
CA PHE A 393 5.61 11.78 22.01
C PHE A 393 6.69 12.83 21.88
N LYS A 394 6.79 13.72 22.87
CA LYS A 394 7.90 14.66 22.96
C LYS A 394 9.25 13.94 23.03
N PRO A 395 10.32 14.47 22.43
CA PRO A 395 10.40 15.82 21.83
C PRO A 395 9.90 15.90 20.35
N ALA A 396 9.44 14.81 19.74
CA ALA A 396 8.97 14.82 18.36
C ALA A 396 7.67 15.63 18.24
N HIS A 397 7.57 16.43 17.17
CA HIS A 397 6.34 17.08 16.78
C HIS A 397 5.31 16.06 16.28
N GLY A 398 4.04 16.45 16.26
CA GLY A 398 2.93 15.66 15.72
C GLY A 398 2.58 16.03 14.29
N ASP A 399 1.29 16.24 14.03
CA ASP A 399 0.75 16.51 12.70
C ASP A 399 0.56 18.02 12.49
N VAL A 400 1.23 18.60 11.49
CA VAL A 400 1.16 20.01 11.14
C VAL A 400 0.63 20.18 9.72
N PHE A 401 -0.43 20.96 9.58
CA PHE A 401 -1.14 21.20 8.33
C PHE A 401 -1.11 22.69 7.97
N VAL A 402 -0.52 23.01 6.82
CA VAL A 402 -0.40 24.38 6.33
C VAL A 402 -1.07 24.50 4.96
N GLU A 403 -2.00 25.45 4.81
CA GLU A 403 -2.77 25.69 3.57
C GLU A 403 -3.54 24.46 3.05
N CYS A 404 -3.89 23.53 3.93
CA CYS A 404 -4.60 22.30 3.59
C CYS A 404 -6.12 22.49 3.54
N THR A 405 -6.81 21.52 2.94
CA THR A 405 -8.27 21.44 2.94
C THR A 405 -8.73 20.18 3.63
N PHE A 406 -9.78 20.30 4.45
CA PHE A 406 -10.42 19.18 5.13
C PHE A 406 -11.90 19.16 4.78
N GLU A 407 -12.35 18.09 4.16
CA GLU A 407 -13.73 17.92 3.73
C GLU A 407 -14.33 16.63 4.28
N SER A 408 -15.35 16.75 5.16
CA SER A 408 -16.18 15.59 5.47
C SER A 408 -17.20 15.37 4.35
N THR A 409 -17.10 14.24 3.66
CA THR A 409 -18.07 13.80 2.64
C THR A 409 -19.23 12.99 3.24
N SER A 410 -19.19 12.75 4.55
CA SER A 410 -20.27 12.16 5.35
C SER A 410 -21.42 13.15 5.56
N PRO A 411 -22.67 12.67 5.81
CA PRO A 411 -23.74 13.55 6.30
C PRO A 411 -23.47 14.10 7.71
N PHE A 412 -22.50 13.54 8.43
CA PHE A 412 -22.10 13.98 9.76
C PHE A 412 -20.85 14.87 9.71
N PRO A 413 -20.80 15.93 10.57
CA PRO A 413 -19.62 16.76 10.66
C PRO A 413 -18.42 15.96 11.21
N ALA A 414 -17.22 16.25 10.72
CA ALA A 414 -15.97 15.67 11.18
C ALA A 414 -15.23 16.57 12.17
N ASP A 415 -14.21 16.03 12.80
CA ASP A 415 -13.25 16.71 13.65
C ASP A 415 -11.85 16.64 13.04
N TYR A 416 -10.99 17.59 13.34
CA TYR A 416 -9.58 17.55 12.93
C TYR A 416 -8.89 16.29 13.45
N GLY A 417 -9.06 16.01 14.75
CA GLY A 417 -8.36 14.88 15.33
C GLY A 417 -8.70 14.60 16.78
N ARG A 418 -8.08 13.56 17.28
CA ARG A 418 -8.19 13.09 18.66
C ARG A 418 -6.82 12.65 19.19
N SER A 419 -6.65 12.66 20.51
CA SER A 419 -5.50 12.09 21.19
C SER A 419 -5.85 10.84 21.99
N GLN A 420 -7.14 10.49 22.05
CA GLN A 420 -7.66 9.35 22.82
C GLN A 420 -8.66 8.54 22.00
N LEU A 421 -8.78 7.26 22.29
CA LEU A 421 -9.79 6.37 21.75
C LEU A 421 -10.46 5.58 22.89
N ASN A 422 -11.67 5.99 23.29
CA ASN A 422 -12.62 5.24 24.13
C ASN A 422 -11.98 4.37 25.24
N GLY A 423 -11.27 5.00 26.19
CA GLY A 423 -10.63 4.30 27.31
C GLY A 423 -9.35 3.54 26.98
N ARG A 424 -8.87 3.63 25.74
CA ARG A 424 -7.53 3.17 25.36
C ARG A 424 -6.48 4.17 25.80
N THR A 425 -5.21 3.81 25.66
CA THR A 425 -4.07 4.64 26.03
C THR A 425 -4.21 6.05 25.48
N SER A 426 -4.10 7.02 26.38
CA SER A 426 -4.04 8.45 26.08
C SER A 426 -2.64 8.84 25.58
N TYR A 427 -2.60 9.88 24.76
CA TYR A 427 -1.37 10.48 24.24
C TYR A 427 -1.30 11.94 24.73
N PRO A 428 -0.76 12.18 25.92
CA PRO A 428 -0.79 13.53 26.54
C PRO A 428 0.14 14.52 25.82
N ASP A 429 1.11 14.05 25.06
CA ASP A 429 2.00 14.88 24.24
C ASP A 429 1.49 15.12 22.82
N ALA A 430 0.30 14.63 22.48
CA ALA A 430 -0.26 14.75 21.15
C ALA A 430 -0.27 16.22 20.69
N GLU A 431 0.26 16.43 19.48
CA GLU A 431 0.38 17.75 18.86
C GLU A 431 -0.28 17.75 17.48
N MET A 432 -1.20 18.69 17.27
CA MET A 432 -1.77 18.96 15.97
C MET A 432 -1.88 20.47 15.76
N VAL A 433 -1.35 20.95 14.64
CA VAL A 433 -1.34 22.37 14.30
C VAL A 433 -1.95 22.59 12.92
N VAL A 434 -2.90 23.51 12.84
CA VAL A 434 -3.65 23.81 11.62
C VAL A 434 -3.48 25.31 11.30
N ILE A 435 -2.84 25.63 10.17
CA ILE A 435 -2.53 27.00 9.77
C ILE A 435 -3.06 27.26 8.35
N ASP A 436 -3.84 28.35 8.17
CA ASP A 436 -4.39 28.79 6.89
C ASP A 436 -5.20 27.71 6.14
N CYS A 437 -5.79 26.79 6.87
CA CYS A 437 -6.56 25.68 6.30
C CYS A 437 -8.01 26.07 6.00
N ARG A 438 -8.64 25.26 5.15
CA ARG A 438 -10.07 25.39 4.83
C ARG A 438 -10.81 24.13 5.23
N ILE A 439 -12.03 24.30 5.75
CA ILE A 439 -12.83 23.16 6.24
C ILE A 439 -14.24 23.17 5.65
N ARG A 440 -14.79 21.97 5.47
CA ARG A 440 -16.18 21.77 5.09
C ARG A 440 -16.82 20.69 5.95
N ASN A 441 -18.04 20.95 6.44
CA ASN A 441 -18.83 20.03 7.24
C ASN A 441 -18.07 19.57 8.51
N PHE A 442 -17.75 20.53 9.37
CA PHE A 442 -16.97 20.32 10.59
C PHE A 442 -17.82 20.50 11.85
N ASN A 443 -17.47 19.72 12.88
CA ASN A 443 -17.96 19.93 14.23
C ASN A 443 -17.45 21.29 14.77
N PRO A 444 -18.30 22.13 15.37
CA PRO A 444 -17.86 23.37 15.98
C PRO A 444 -16.78 23.22 17.06
N LEU A 445 -16.70 22.06 17.73
CA LEU A 445 -15.62 21.76 18.68
C LEU A 445 -14.24 21.65 18.02
N GLY A 446 -14.16 21.32 16.72
CA GLY A 446 -12.94 21.17 15.94
C GLY A 446 -12.14 19.91 16.26
N TRP A 447 -12.03 19.52 17.50
CA TRP A 447 -11.36 18.31 17.98
C TRP A 447 -12.27 17.47 18.86
N SER A 448 -12.05 16.16 18.88
CA SER A 448 -12.79 15.21 19.70
C SER A 448 -11.86 14.40 20.58
N ALA A 449 -12.36 13.89 21.69
CA ALA A 449 -11.66 12.96 22.59
C ALA A 449 -10.21 13.37 22.92
N LEU A 450 -10.04 14.60 23.41
CA LEU A 450 -8.78 15.09 23.99
C LEU A 450 -8.78 14.85 25.50
N ASP A 451 -7.80 14.14 26.02
CA ASP A 451 -7.75 13.75 27.41
C ASP A 451 -7.13 14.78 28.35
N GLU A 452 -5.96 15.24 27.95
CA GLU A 452 -5.06 15.95 28.84
C GLU A 452 -4.91 17.42 28.43
N PRO A 453 -4.79 18.33 29.40
CA PRO A 453 -4.50 19.73 29.07
C PRO A 453 -3.10 19.98 28.55
N THR A 454 -2.25 18.93 28.46
CA THR A 454 -0.87 18.98 27.93
C THR A 454 -0.79 18.79 26.43
N VAL A 455 -1.88 18.38 25.78
CA VAL A 455 -1.93 18.29 24.31
C VAL A 455 -1.74 19.66 23.67
N VAL A 456 -1.10 19.70 22.51
CA VAL A 456 -0.85 20.91 21.73
C VAL A 456 -1.77 20.93 20.52
N MET A 457 -2.91 21.59 20.63
CA MET A 457 -3.91 21.71 19.56
C MET A 457 -4.03 23.17 19.18
N LEU A 458 -3.35 23.58 18.10
CA LEU A 458 -3.25 24.98 17.67
C LEU A 458 -3.98 25.20 16.35
N GLU A 459 -4.66 26.32 16.23
CA GLU A 459 -5.38 26.70 15.01
C GLU A 459 -5.17 28.19 14.70
N TYR A 460 -4.88 28.48 13.43
CA TYR A 460 -4.74 29.85 12.94
C TYR A 460 -5.42 30.02 11.58
N ASN A 461 -6.24 31.06 11.43
CA ASN A 461 -6.85 31.54 10.20
C ASN A 461 -7.58 30.43 9.38
N THR A 462 -8.37 29.61 10.07
CA THR A 462 -9.22 28.63 9.40
C THR A 462 -10.40 29.28 8.70
N ARG A 463 -10.70 28.84 7.48
CA ARG A 463 -11.76 29.37 6.64
C ARG A 463 -12.70 28.27 6.17
N ASP A 464 -13.92 28.67 5.87
CA ASP A 464 -14.89 27.82 5.21
C ASP A 464 -14.45 27.50 3.76
N LEU A 465 -14.53 26.24 3.37
CA LEU A 465 -14.02 25.79 2.06
C LEU A 465 -14.84 26.33 0.89
N ASP A 466 -16.14 26.55 1.07
CA ASP A 466 -17.05 26.97 0.01
C ASP A 466 -17.08 28.50 -0.15
N THR A 467 -17.12 29.21 0.97
CA THR A 467 -17.28 30.68 0.97
C THR A 467 -15.95 31.43 1.07
N GLY A 468 -14.93 30.81 1.65
CA GLY A 468 -13.66 31.45 1.96
C GLY A 468 -13.72 32.38 3.17
N GLU A 469 -14.85 32.50 3.85
CA GLU A 469 -15.03 33.34 5.03
C GLU A 469 -14.39 32.69 6.27
N PRO A 470 -13.95 33.48 7.26
CA PRO A 470 -13.47 32.92 8.54
C PRO A 470 -14.54 32.08 9.23
N VAL A 471 -14.17 30.94 9.78
CA VAL A 471 -15.10 30.09 10.55
C VAL A 471 -15.24 30.61 12.00
N ASP A 472 -16.40 30.34 12.61
CA ASP A 472 -16.61 30.63 14.05
C ASP A 472 -15.84 29.60 14.89
N VAL A 473 -14.78 30.05 15.55
CA VAL A 473 -13.92 29.24 16.42
C VAL A 473 -14.25 29.38 17.92
N SER A 474 -15.30 30.13 18.26
CA SER A 474 -15.69 30.42 19.68
C SER A 474 -16.08 29.16 20.46
N ARG A 475 -16.44 28.08 19.79
CA ARG A 475 -16.88 26.81 20.37
C ARG A 475 -15.84 25.70 20.31
N ARG A 476 -14.56 26.04 19.98
CA ARG A 476 -13.50 25.04 19.92
C ARG A 476 -13.25 24.35 21.25
N HIS A 477 -12.72 23.15 21.21
CA HIS A 477 -12.45 22.34 22.41
C HIS A 477 -11.57 23.12 23.42
N LYS A 478 -11.87 23.01 24.70
CA LYS A 478 -11.22 23.78 25.80
C LYS A 478 -9.70 23.57 25.89
N TYR A 479 -9.15 22.51 25.33
CA TYR A 479 -7.71 22.22 25.30
C TYR A 479 -7.05 22.64 23.96
N SER A 480 -7.81 23.27 23.07
CA SER A 480 -7.25 23.90 21.87
C SER A 480 -7.03 25.39 22.07
N ARG A 481 -6.10 25.96 21.31
CA ARG A 481 -5.77 27.37 21.35
C ARG A 481 -5.82 27.98 19.94
N GLN A 482 -6.51 29.12 19.85
CA GLN A 482 -6.48 29.96 18.65
C GLN A 482 -5.25 30.85 18.70
N LEU A 483 -4.47 30.86 17.61
CA LEU A 483 -3.30 31.71 17.46
C LEU A 483 -3.69 33.05 16.85
N SER A 484 -2.95 34.11 17.21
CA SER A 484 -3.08 35.45 16.64
C SER A 484 -1.73 35.95 16.11
N THR A 485 -1.75 36.75 15.04
CA THR A 485 -0.53 37.40 14.53
C THR A 485 0.06 38.45 15.47
N VAL A 486 -0.71 38.90 16.47
CA VAL A 486 -0.25 39.92 17.43
C VAL A 486 0.60 39.28 18.54
N GLU A 487 0.16 38.12 19.04
CA GLU A 487 0.78 37.47 20.21
C GLU A 487 1.63 36.27 19.82
N ASP A 488 1.32 35.60 18.68
CA ASP A 488 1.88 34.29 18.30
C ASP A 488 2.61 34.32 16.95
N ALA A 489 3.05 35.49 16.47
CA ALA A 489 3.68 35.62 15.16
C ALA A 489 4.90 34.70 14.97
N GLU A 490 5.70 34.55 16.04
CA GLU A 490 6.89 33.67 16.03
C GLU A 490 6.47 32.19 15.98
N VAL A 491 5.54 31.77 16.80
CA VAL A 491 4.99 30.40 16.82
C VAL A 491 4.39 30.03 15.46
N ILE A 492 3.62 30.94 14.84
CA ILE A 492 3.05 30.71 13.50
C ILE A 492 4.18 30.56 12.45
N ALA A 493 5.23 31.35 12.56
CA ALA A 493 6.37 31.28 11.62
C ALA A 493 7.14 29.94 11.79
N GLU A 494 7.38 29.51 13.02
CA GLU A 494 8.04 28.24 13.32
C GLU A 494 7.27 27.04 12.74
N TYR A 495 5.97 26.97 13.00
CA TYR A 495 5.14 25.86 12.47
C TYR A 495 4.87 25.92 10.96
N ARG A 496 5.20 26.99 10.27
CA ARG A 496 5.22 27.05 8.81
C ARG A 496 6.52 26.56 8.18
N ASP A 497 7.55 26.37 8.97
CA ASP A 497 8.84 25.85 8.53
C ASP A 497 8.88 24.33 8.70
N PRO A 498 8.97 23.55 7.60
CA PRO A 498 9.13 22.10 7.71
C PRO A 498 10.33 21.70 8.55
N ALA A 499 11.44 22.45 8.53
CA ALA A 499 12.63 22.13 9.31
C ALA A 499 12.36 22.16 10.82
N PHE A 500 11.50 23.04 11.30
CA PHE A 500 11.11 23.09 12.71
C PHE A 500 10.36 21.80 13.11
N VAL A 501 9.39 21.37 12.29
CA VAL A 501 8.53 20.23 12.58
C VAL A 501 9.25 18.90 12.35
N LEU A 502 10.12 18.81 11.34
CA LEU A 502 10.74 17.58 10.87
C LEU A 502 12.21 17.45 11.35
N ASN A 503 12.50 17.97 12.56
CA ASN A 503 13.79 17.82 13.22
C ASN A 503 14.98 18.27 12.36
N GLY A 504 14.88 19.46 11.76
CA GLY A 504 15.91 20.08 10.92
C GLY A 504 15.89 19.63 9.45
N TRP A 505 15.04 18.70 9.07
CA TRP A 505 14.89 18.28 7.68
C TRP A 505 13.91 19.18 6.91
N ASN A 506 14.38 19.73 5.79
CA ASN A 506 13.56 20.53 4.89
C ASN A 506 13.69 20.00 3.45
N PRO A 507 12.67 19.34 2.90
CA PRO A 507 12.69 18.79 1.56
C PRO A 507 12.23 19.76 0.46
N ARG A 508 11.89 21.05 0.82
CA ARG A 508 11.52 22.10 -0.13
C ARG A 508 12.68 22.66 -0.92
#